data_b4dc79472aa0db7be971039514d6f717
#
_entry.id   b4dc79472aa0db7be971039514d6f717
#
_cell.length_a   1.000
_cell.length_b   1.000
_cell.length_c   1.000
_cell.angle_alpha   90.00
_cell.angle_beta   90.00
_cell.angle_gamma   90.00
#
_symmetry.space_group_name_H-M   'P 1'
#
loop_
_entity.id
_entity.type
_entity.pdbx_description
1 polymer ?
#
loop_
_entity_poly.entity_id
_entity_poly.type
_entity_poly.pdbx_seq_one_letter_code
_entity_poly.pdbx_strand_id
1 'polypeptide(L)'
;KGTPNRVAKMFVNEIFGGLHPNKRPKASTFSNKYKYGEMLVEKNITLYSTCEHHLLPIVGKAHVAYISKGTVVGLSKMNRIVDYFAKRPQVQERLTIQIVRELQKVLGTQDVACVIDAKHLCVNSRGIRDIDSSTVTAEYGGAFKEAATRKEFINFLNLPVNF
;
A
#
# COMPACT_ATOMS: atom_id res chain seq x y z
N LYS A 1 -23.05 -26.15 11.49
CA LYS A 1 -21.83 -26.98 11.43
C LYS A 1 -20.97 -26.51 10.26
N GLY A 2 -19.66 -26.34 10.43
CA GLY A 2 -18.71 -25.96 9.36
C GLY A 2 -18.15 -24.54 9.43
N THR A 3 -18.62 -23.64 10.31
CA THR A 3 -18.10 -22.29 10.48
C THR A 3 -16.60 -22.27 10.84
N PRO A 4 -16.06 -23.10 11.77
CA PRO A 4 -14.64 -23.09 12.08
C PRO A 4 -13.76 -23.35 10.85
N ASN A 5 -14.12 -24.34 10.02
CA ASN A 5 -13.37 -24.65 8.80
C ASN A 5 -13.42 -23.51 7.77
N ARG A 6 -14.58 -22.84 7.61
CA ARG A 6 -14.69 -21.67 6.72
C ARG A 6 -13.83 -20.51 7.20
N VAL A 7 -13.87 -20.22 8.50
CA VAL A 7 -13.04 -19.17 9.11
C VAL A 7 -11.55 -19.49 8.93
N ALA A 8 -11.13 -20.71 9.26
CA ALA A 8 -9.73 -21.11 9.10
C ALA A 8 -9.25 -21.00 7.64
N LYS A 9 -10.02 -21.49 6.68
CA LYS A 9 -9.70 -21.38 5.25
C LYS A 9 -9.60 -19.94 4.78
N MET A 10 -10.54 -19.09 5.20
CA MET A 10 -10.54 -17.66 4.87
C MET A 10 -9.28 -16.98 5.40
N PHE A 11 -8.95 -17.16 6.69
CA PHE A 11 -7.74 -16.55 7.25
C PHE A 11 -6.46 -17.05 6.57
N VAL A 12 -6.29 -18.36 6.41
CA VAL A 12 -5.07 -18.94 5.84
C VAL A 12 -4.90 -18.60 4.36
N ASN A 13 -5.95 -18.73 3.55
CA ASN A 13 -5.83 -18.65 2.10
C ASN A 13 -6.06 -17.24 1.52
N GLU A 14 -6.84 -16.42 2.20
CA GLU A 14 -7.27 -15.11 1.71
C GLU A 14 -6.67 -13.99 2.54
N ILE A 15 -7.07 -13.84 3.82
CA ILE A 15 -6.70 -12.71 4.68
C ILE A 15 -5.17 -12.68 4.94
N PHE A 16 -4.55 -13.82 5.15
CA PHE A 16 -3.09 -13.94 5.35
C PHE A 16 -2.36 -14.52 4.15
N GLY A 17 -2.97 -14.41 2.97
CA GLY A 17 -2.36 -14.89 1.72
C GLY A 17 -1.00 -14.27 1.40
N GLY A 18 -0.73 -13.07 1.89
CA GLY A 18 0.56 -12.38 1.74
C GLY A 18 1.71 -12.95 2.56
N LEU A 19 1.44 -13.91 3.45
CA LEU A 19 2.48 -14.67 4.15
C LEU A 19 3.06 -15.82 3.29
N HIS A 20 2.38 -16.19 2.20
CA HIS A 20 2.85 -17.24 1.30
C HIS A 20 3.85 -16.67 0.29
N PRO A 21 5.14 -17.08 0.30
CA PRO A 21 6.16 -16.55 -0.61
C PRO A 21 5.83 -16.75 -2.10
N ASN A 22 5.16 -17.84 -2.44
CA ASN A 22 4.75 -18.16 -3.80
C ASN A 22 3.63 -17.25 -4.35
N LYS A 23 2.92 -16.53 -3.48
CA LYS A 23 1.91 -15.52 -3.87
C LYS A 23 2.52 -14.12 -4.06
N ARG A 24 3.83 -13.95 -3.82
CA ARG A 24 4.51 -12.66 -4.05
C ARG A 24 4.38 -12.27 -5.53
N PRO A 25 3.90 -11.06 -5.84
CA PRO A 25 3.73 -10.63 -7.22
C PRO A 25 5.07 -10.63 -7.95
N LYS A 26 5.14 -11.31 -9.09
CA LYS A 26 6.24 -11.11 -10.02
C LYS A 26 6.07 -9.73 -10.65
N ALA A 27 6.95 -8.81 -10.35
CA ALA A 27 6.93 -7.49 -10.92
C ALA A 27 7.35 -7.58 -12.41
N SER A 28 6.45 -7.20 -13.30
CA SER A 28 6.80 -6.96 -14.70
C SER A 28 7.29 -5.52 -14.79
N THR A 29 8.56 -5.36 -15.12
CA THR A 29 9.18 -4.06 -15.35
C THR A 29 9.49 -3.90 -16.83
N PHE A 30 9.51 -2.66 -17.29
CA PHE A 30 9.79 -2.28 -18.66
C PHE A 30 10.82 -1.15 -18.66
N SER A 31 11.59 -1.03 -19.77
CA SER A 31 12.42 0.15 -19.96
C SER A 31 11.54 1.39 -20.16
N ASN A 32 11.94 2.51 -19.58
CA ASN A 32 11.27 3.80 -19.78
C ASN A 32 11.58 4.38 -21.16
N LYS A 33 10.96 3.81 -22.20
CA LYS A 33 11.22 4.17 -23.61
C LYS A 33 10.89 5.63 -23.92
N TYR A 34 9.91 6.19 -23.23
CA TYR A 34 9.47 7.58 -23.43
C TYR A 34 10.29 8.58 -22.62
N LYS A 35 11.26 8.12 -21.84
CA LYS A 35 12.10 8.97 -20.97
C LYS A 35 11.25 9.86 -20.04
N TYR A 36 10.08 9.35 -19.62
CA TYR A 36 9.24 10.07 -18.67
C TYR A 36 9.96 10.18 -17.32
N GLY A 37 10.36 11.39 -16.98
CA GLY A 37 11.16 11.70 -15.78
C GLY A 37 10.38 12.33 -14.64
N GLU A 38 9.08 12.56 -14.86
CA GLU A 38 8.19 13.13 -13.85
C GLU A 38 7.66 12.09 -12.87
N MET A 39 7.01 12.55 -11.83
CA MET A 39 6.36 11.69 -10.84
C MET A 39 5.17 10.94 -11.46
N LEU A 40 5.13 9.62 -11.28
CA LEU A 40 3.95 8.82 -11.53
C LEU A 40 3.27 8.49 -10.21
N VAL A 41 1.97 8.73 -10.12
CA VAL A 41 1.17 8.48 -8.91
C VAL A 41 0.03 7.52 -9.23
N GLU A 42 -0.04 6.41 -8.50
CA GLU A 42 -1.20 5.53 -8.44
C GLU A 42 -1.91 5.79 -7.11
N LYS A 43 -3.08 6.40 -7.16
CA LYS A 43 -3.82 6.80 -5.96
C LYS A 43 -5.12 6.04 -5.76
N ASN A 44 -5.65 6.10 -4.54
CA ASN A 44 -6.90 5.44 -4.15
C ASN A 44 -6.87 3.91 -4.28
N ILE A 45 -5.69 3.30 -4.20
CA ILE A 45 -5.56 1.84 -4.17
C ILE A 45 -6.33 1.31 -2.95
N THR A 46 -7.30 0.47 -3.18
CA THR A 46 -8.08 -0.12 -2.08
C THR A 46 -7.19 -0.97 -1.19
N LEU A 47 -7.27 -0.73 0.11
CA LEU A 47 -6.47 -1.42 1.13
C LEU A 47 -7.39 -2.18 2.07
N TYR A 48 -7.18 -3.49 2.15
CA TYR A 48 -7.71 -4.34 3.21
C TYR A 48 -6.56 -5.05 3.90
N SER A 49 -6.38 -4.81 5.18
CA SER A 49 -5.36 -5.44 6.02
C SER A 49 -5.96 -5.89 7.33
N THR A 50 -5.14 -6.41 8.22
CA THR A 50 -5.56 -6.92 9.52
C THR A 50 -4.61 -6.43 10.60
N CYS A 51 -5.15 -5.79 11.63
CA CYS A 51 -4.38 -5.37 12.79
C CYS A 51 -3.77 -6.59 13.50
N GLU A 52 -2.45 -6.63 13.67
CA GLU A 52 -1.77 -7.78 14.29
C GLU A 52 -2.13 -7.95 15.77
N HIS A 53 -2.53 -6.89 16.46
CA HIS A 53 -2.83 -6.93 17.90
C HIS A 53 -4.20 -7.57 18.22
N HIS A 54 -5.19 -7.38 17.35
CA HIS A 54 -6.58 -7.77 17.61
C HIS A 54 -7.20 -8.63 16.50
N LEU A 55 -6.49 -8.86 15.41
CA LEU A 55 -6.97 -9.54 14.18
C LEU A 55 -8.27 -8.93 13.61
N LEU A 56 -8.50 -7.64 13.88
CA LEU A 56 -9.60 -6.88 13.29
C LEU A 56 -9.15 -6.15 12.03
N PRO A 57 -10.08 -5.90 11.07
CA PRO A 57 -9.71 -5.29 9.80
C PRO A 57 -9.14 -3.89 9.93
N ILE A 58 -8.24 -3.58 9.03
CA ILE A 58 -7.78 -2.24 8.67
C ILE A 58 -8.31 -1.99 7.26
N VAL A 59 -9.06 -0.93 7.05
CA VAL A 59 -9.74 -0.65 5.77
C VAL A 59 -9.45 0.79 5.34
N GLY A 60 -8.93 0.96 4.14
CA GLY A 60 -8.55 2.30 3.70
C GLY A 60 -8.08 2.37 2.26
N LYS A 61 -7.23 3.36 2.03
CA LYS A 61 -6.61 3.66 0.74
C LYS A 61 -5.10 3.78 0.88
N ALA A 62 -4.39 3.23 -0.09
CA ALA A 62 -2.96 3.48 -0.27
C ALA A 62 -2.75 4.34 -1.51
N HIS A 63 -1.75 5.20 -1.44
CA HIS A 63 -1.32 6.06 -2.53
C HIS A 63 0.18 5.85 -2.70
N VAL A 64 0.61 5.52 -3.90
CA VAL A 64 2.00 5.18 -4.18
C VAL A 64 2.52 6.03 -5.32
N ALA A 65 3.72 6.55 -5.18
CA ALA A 65 4.36 7.33 -6.21
C ALA A 65 5.81 6.90 -6.44
N TYR A 66 6.31 7.08 -7.66
CA TYR A 66 7.73 6.93 -7.96
C TYR A 66 8.18 7.88 -9.06
N ILE A 67 9.49 8.15 -9.09
CA ILE A 67 10.18 8.82 -10.19
C ILE A 67 11.13 7.81 -10.83
N SER A 68 10.96 7.58 -12.14
CA SER A 68 11.72 6.55 -12.86
C SER A 68 13.19 6.95 -13.07
N LYS A 69 14.09 6.02 -12.85
CA LYS A 69 15.52 6.10 -13.24
C LYS A 69 15.84 5.16 -14.42
N GLY A 70 14.90 5.01 -15.34
CA GLY A 70 15.08 4.18 -16.53
C GLY A 70 14.22 2.91 -16.55
N THR A 71 13.61 2.55 -15.43
CA THR A 71 12.70 1.40 -15.30
C THR A 71 11.32 1.87 -14.85
N VAL A 72 10.28 1.33 -15.48
CA VAL A 72 8.88 1.54 -15.08
C VAL A 72 8.22 0.21 -14.75
N VAL A 73 7.19 0.26 -13.91
CA VAL A 73 6.41 -0.91 -13.48
C VAL A 73 4.97 -0.79 -13.98
N GLY A 74 4.37 -1.91 -14.35
CA GLY A 74 2.95 -1.91 -14.73
C GLY A 74 2.06 -1.48 -13.56
N LEU A 75 1.07 -0.59 -13.81
CA LEU A 75 0.20 -0.01 -12.78
C LEU A 75 -0.46 -1.08 -11.91
N SER A 76 -1.03 -2.13 -12.53
CA SER A 76 -1.64 -3.25 -11.79
C SER A 76 -0.66 -3.99 -10.87
N LYS A 77 0.66 -3.88 -11.11
CA LYS A 77 1.67 -4.50 -10.24
C LYS A 77 1.87 -3.70 -8.96
N MET A 78 1.72 -2.38 -9.01
CA MET A 78 1.73 -1.53 -7.82
C MET A 78 0.57 -1.94 -6.89
N ASN A 79 -0.64 -2.09 -7.44
CA ASN A 79 -1.81 -2.53 -6.70
C ASN A 79 -1.61 -3.92 -6.07
N ARG A 80 -1.03 -4.86 -6.82
CA ARG A 80 -0.73 -6.21 -6.31
C ARG A 80 0.35 -6.24 -5.23
N ILE A 81 1.34 -5.34 -5.29
CA ILE A 81 2.34 -5.21 -4.24
C ILE A 81 1.69 -4.69 -2.96
N VAL A 82 0.84 -3.66 -3.06
CA VAL A 82 0.06 -3.17 -1.92
C VAL A 82 -0.78 -4.28 -1.30
N ASP A 83 -1.58 -4.99 -2.11
CA ASP A 83 -2.44 -6.10 -1.67
C ASP A 83 -1.65 -7.23 -1.00
N TYR A 84 -0.51 -7.62 -1.58
CA TYR A 84 0.34 -8.69 -1.05
C TYR A 84 0.88 -8.37 0.35
N PHE A 85 1.36 -7.14 0.57
CA PHE A 85 1.85 -6.73 1.89
C PHE A 85 0.72 -6.43 2.88
N ALA A 86 -0.45 -6.00 2.39
CA ALA A 86 -1.63 -5.80 3.22
C ALA A 86 -2.22 -7.12 3.76
N LYS A 87 -2.16 -8.20 2.99
CA LYS A 87 -2.70 -9.53 3.38
C LYS A 87 -1.82 -10.26 4.39
N ARG A 88 -1.57 -9.60 5.53
CA ARG A 88 -0.77 -10.09 6.66
C ARG A 88 -1.31 -9.51 7.96
N PRO A 89 -1.00 -10.09 9.13
CA PRO A 89 -1.09 -9.35 10.38
C PRO A 89 -0.13 -8.16 10.33
N GLN A 90 -0.65 -6.93 10.45
CA GLN A 90 0.12 -5.69 10.21
C GLN A 90 -0.02 -4.66 11.34
N VAL A 91 1.00 -3.81 11.46
CA VAL A 91 0.89 -2.43 11.90
C VAL A 91 1.08 -1.53 10.69
N GLN A 92 0.35 -0.42 10.62
CA GLN A 92 0.25 0.38 9.39
C GLN A 92 1.60 0.99 8.99
N GLU A 93 2.42 1.39 9.96
CA GLU A 93 3.76 1.95 9.75
C GLU A 93 4.68 0.92 9.04
N ARG A 94 4.67 -0.33 9.52
CA ARG A 94 5.44 -1.41 8.90
C ARG A 94 4.96 -1.71 7.48
N LEU A 95 3.64 -1.73 7.27
CA LEU A 95 3.03 -1.93 5.96
C LEU A 95 3.50 -0.86 4.96
N THR A 96 3.44 0.41 5.36
CA THR A 96 3.88 1.56 4.53
C THR A 96 5.34 1.41 4.11
N ILE A 97 6.23 1.10 5.07
CA ILE A 97 7.66 0.88 4.83
C ILE A 97 7.92 -0.30 3.90
N GLN A 98 7.19 -1.42 4.08
CA GLN A 98 7.37 -2.62 3.26
C GLN A 98 6.99 -2.38 1.80
N ILE A 99 5.92 -1.63 1.54
CA ILE A 99 5.48 -1.26 0.18
C ILE A 99 6.57 -0.42 -0.51
N VAL A 100 7.08 0.62 0.16
CA VAL A 100 8.14 1.48 -0.39
C VAL A 100 9.40 0.68 -0.71
N ARG A 101 9.90 -0.13 0.23
CA ARG A 101 11.11 -0.93 0.03
C ARG A 101 10.98 -1.94 -1.12
N GLU A 102 9.81 -2.57 -1.25
CA GLU A 102 9.58 -3.50 -2.36
C GLU A 102 9.61 -2.78 -3.71
N LEU A 103 8.95 -1.63 -3.82
CA LEU A 103 8.94 -0.85 -5.06
C LEU A 103 10.30 -0.26 -5.39
N GLN A 104 11.06 0.21 -4.40
CA GLN A 104 12.46 0.64 -4.58
C GLN A 104 13.30 -0.48 -5.20
N LYS A 105 13.15 -1.70 -4.68
CA LYS A 105 13.85 -2.88 -5.20
C LYS A 105 13.45 -3.22 -6.63
N VAL A 106 12.13 -3.21 -6.92
CA VAL A 106 11.57 -3.54 -8.23
C VAL A 106 11.98 -2.52 -9.30
N LEU A 107 11.95 -1.24 -8.95
CA LEU A 107 12.23 -0.13 -9.87
C LEU A 107 13.72 0.21 -9.99
N GLY A 108 14.55 -0.26 -9.06
CA GLY A 108 15.97 0.09 -9.00
C GLY A 108 16.22 1.58 -8.70
N THR A 109 15.32 2.23 -7.97
CA THR A 109 15.42 3.64 -7.58
C THR A 109 15.04 3.83 -6.10
N GLN A 110 15.62 4.86 -5.47
CA GLN A 110 15.21 5.26 -4.12
C GLN A 110 13.99 6.20 -4.14
N ASP A 111 13.64 6.75 -5.30
CA ASP A 111 12.62 7.77 -5.48
C ASP A 111 11.22 7.15 -5.50
N VAL A 112 10.77 6.68 -4.34
CA VAL A 112 9.46 6.04 -4.11
C VAL A 112 8.84 6.62 -2.85
N ALA A 113 7.52 6.84 -2.88
CA ALA A 113 6.75 7.26 -1.72
C ALA A 113 5.47 6.44 -1.59
N CYS A 114 4.99 6.32 -0.36
CA CYS A 114 3.68 5.73 -0.06
C CYS A 114 3.00 6.51 1.06
N VAL A 115 1.71 6.77 0.90
CA VAL A 115 0.82 7.28 1.95
C VAL A 115 -0.34 6.29 2.09
N ILE A 116 -0.67 5.95 3.32
CA ILE A 116 -1.84 5.12 3.64
C ILE A 116 -2.74 5.91 4.58
N ASP A 117 -4.02 6.01 4.24
CA ASP A 117 -5.08 6.51 5.11
C ASP A 117 -6.09 5.39 5.32
N ALA A 118 -6.24 4.95 6.58
CA ALA A 118 -7.07 3.80 6.90
C ALA A 118 -7.75 3.88 8.26
N LYS A 119 -8.95 3.30 8.32
CA LYS A 119 -9.68 3.06 9.57
C LYS A 119 -9.24 1.73 10.16
N HIS A 120 -9.01 1.74 11.46
CA HIS A 120 -8.68 0.56 12.24
C HIS A 120 -9.91 0.10 13.03
N LEU A 121 -10.53 -1.01 12.64
CA LEU A 121 -11.73 -1.48 13.31
C LEU A 121 -11.49 -1.88 14.78
N CYS A 122 -10.25 -2.13 15.17
CA CYS A 122 -9.89 -2.29 16.58
C CYS A 122 -10.06 -1.02 17.43
N VAL A 123 -10.11 0.16 16.78
CA VAL A 123 -10.42 1.46 17.38
C VAL A 123 -11.89 1.84 17.13
N ASN A 124 -12.35 1.69 15.86
CA ASN A 124 -13.66 2.19 15.46
C ASN A 124 -14.84 1.30 15.93
N SER A 125 -14.69 -0.03 15.96
CA SER A 125 -15.79 -0.97 16.22
C SER A 125 -15.90 -1.46 17.67
N ARG A 126 -14.86 -1.22 18.49
CA ARG A 126 -14.78 -1.63 19.89
C ARG A 126 -13.88 -0.68 20.69
N GLY A 127 -13.76 -0.90 22.00
CA GLY A 127 -12.94 -0.06 22.85
C GLY A 127 -13.46 1.37 22.87
N ILE A 128 -12.67 2.31 22.35
CA ILE A 128 -13.03 3.74 22.29
C ILE A 128 -14.23 4.03 21.35
N ARG A 129 -14.45 3.18 20.33
CA ARG A 129 -15.55 3.31 19.36
C ARG A 129 -15.56 4.64 18.58
N ASP A 130 -14.41 5.20 18.33
CA ASP A 130 -14.32 6.42 17.52
C ASP A 130 -14.46 6.07 16.04
N ILE A 131 -15.66 6.26 15.49
CA ILE A 131 -16.00 5.88 14.09
C ILE A 131 -15.47 6.85 13.05
N ASP A 132 -15.10 8.06 13.43
CA ASP A 132 -14.68 9.12 12.51
C ASP A 132 -13.18 9.17 12.34
N SER A 133 -12.42 8.64 13.30
CA SER A 133 -10.95 8.66 13.22
C SER A 133 -10.40 7.74 12.12
N SER A 134 -9.37 8.21 11.45
CA SER A 134 -8.49 7.42 10.60
C SER A 134 -7.03 7.62 11.01
N THR A 135 -6.18 6.70 10.58
CA THR A 135 -4.73 6.78 10.78
C THR A 135 -4.06 7.01 9.45
N VAL A 136 -3.22 8.05 9.37
CA VAL A 136 -2.42 8.33 8.19
C VAL A 136 -0.96 8.03 8.48
N THR A 137 -0.34 7.20 7.62
CA THR A 137 1.10 6.91 7.66
C THR A 137 1.73 7.23 6.32
N ALA A 138 2.98 7.69 6.33
CA ALA A 138 3.72 8.03 5.13
C ALA A 138 5.16 7.54 5.22
N GLU A 139 5.70 7.10 4.10
CA GLU A 139 7.13 6.80 3.91
C GLU A 139 7.61 7.46 2.63
N TYR A 140 8.71 8.19 2.73
CA TYR A 140 9.30 8.99 1.66
C TYR A 140 10.75 8.55 1.41
N GLY A 141 11.04 8.06 0.19
CA GLY A 141 12.38 7.69 -0.24
C GLY A 141 12.95 8.67 -1.26
N GLY A 142 14.28 8.71 -1.37
CA GLY A 142 14.99 9.49 -2.39
C GLY A 142 14.53 10.93 -2.50
N ALA A 143 14.17 11.36 -3.71
CA ALA A 143 13.70 12.73 -4.02
C ALA A 143 12.45 13.16 -3.25
N PHE A 144 11.61 12.21 -2.80
CA PHE A 144 10.43 12.55 -1.99
C PHE A 144 10.76 13.06 -0.58
N LYS A 145 12.01 12.96 -0.13
CA LYS A 145 12.47 13.60 1.12
C LYS A 145 12.55 15.11 0.99
N GLU A 146 12.71 15.61 -0.24
CA GLU A 146 12.70 17.04 -0.53
C GLU A 146 11.29 17.63 -0.38
N ALA A 147 11.18 18.77 0.27
CA ALA A 147 9.89 19.38 0.62
C ALA A 147 9.04 19.73 -0.64
N ALA A 148 9.68 20.18 -1.72
CA ALA A 148 8.98 20.53 -2.97
C ALA A 148 8.36 19.29 -3.63
N THR A 149 9.12 18.22 -3.80
CA THR A 149 8.65 16.95 -4.40
C THR A 149 7.55 16.31 -3.56
N ARG A 150 7.71 16.32 -2.24
CA ARG A 150 6.68 15.82 -1.32
C ARG A 150 5.40 16.64 -1.40
N LYS A 151 5.49 17.95 -1.48
CA LYS A 151 4.32 18.85 -1.65
C LYS A 151 3.58 18.56 -2.96
N GLU A 152 4.31 18.36 -4.05
CA GLU A 152 3.72 17.99 -5.34
C GLU A 152 2.96 16.65 -5.24
N PHE A 153 3.57 15.63 -4.64
CA PHE A 153 2.91 14.35 -4.39
C PHE A 153 1.60 14.52 -3.62
N ILE A 154 1.61 15.24 -2.52
CA ILE A 154 0.40 15.49 -1.71
C ILE A 154 -0.66 16.26 -2.53
N ASN A 155 -0.25 17.20 -3.36
CA ASN A 155 -1.19 17.90 -4.24
C ASN A 155 -1.87 16.95 -5.23
N PHE A 156 -1.14 15.99 -5.81
CA PHE A 156 -1.74 14.98 -6.70
C PHE A 156 -2.76 14.08 -5.98
N LEU A 157 -2.58 13.81 -4.68
CA LEU A 157 -3.57 13.04 -3.91
C LEU A 157 -4.89 13.80 -3.79
N ASN A 158 -4.85 15.12 -3.72
CA ASN A 158 -6.02 15.99 -3.58
C ASN A 158 -6.76 16.27 -4.90
N LEU A 159 -6.22 15.87 -6.05
CA LEU A 159 -6.93 16.01 -7.31
C LEU A 159 -8.21 15.15 -7.29
N PRO A 160 -9.37 15.70 -7.69
CA PRO A 160 -10.61 14.92 -7.73
C PRO A 160 -10.50 13.78 -8.75
N VAL A 161 -11.22 12.69 -8.47
CA VAL A 161 -11.43 11.60 -9.45
C VAL A 161 -12.81 11.85 -10.06
N ASN A 162 -12.81 12.39 -11.27
CA ASN A 162 -14.04 12.83 -11.97
C ASN A 162 -14.30 11.87 -13.16
N PHE A 163 -14.82 10.68 -12.89
CA PHE A 163 -15.36 9.80 -13.93
C PHE A 163 -16.62 9.10 -13.45
#